data_66de21832827cbeba04b316c1626f792
#
_entry.id   66de21832827cbeba04b316c1626f792
#
_cell.length_a   1.000
_cell.length_b   1.000
_cell.length_c   1.000
_cell.angle_alpha   90.00
_cell.angle_beta   90.00
_cell.angle_gamma   90.00
#
_symmetry.space_group_name_H-M   'P 1'
#
loop_
_entity.id
_entity.type
_entity.pdbx_description
1 polymer ?
#
loop_
_entity_poly.entity_id
_entity_poly.type
_entity_poly.pdbx_seq_one_letter_code
_entity_poly.pdbx_strand_id
1 'polypeptide(L)'
;MSEEILINVTPQETRIAMMENGVVQELQIERVSSLGLVGNVYRGVVCRVLPGMQSAFVEIGLQRAAFLHAGDIFECGDSEVQRPIQEVLREGQSLMVQVIKEPIGTKGARLTTQISIAGRFLVYLPQQEHIGVSQRIVLESEREQLKARLLGLLPDPRVGGYIIRTVSEAASDEEILADIDYLTKTWMHIVSQSAVVPLRSLIFQDLNLAMRVLRDVLCEDTEVVRIDSSETYQKLIDFSKLYASAALNKLLHYQGERPLFDLYNIEQEIEKAMSRKVELTSGGYLIFDQTEALTTVDVNTGSFVSGKNLSDTIFKTNLEAAQSIARQLRLRNLGGIIIIDFIDMDEDVQREEVLSELQKAVARDRARTGINGFTLLGLVEMTRKRTRESLAHILCETCVSCQGRGEIKTAQTVCYEILRELLREARQFNARELRVLAATKVIDMLLDEESQSLANLSDFIGKPISLQAESQYSQESFDIILM
;
A
#
# COMPACT_ATOMS: atom_id res chain seq x y z
N MET A 1 -11.92 -12.81 -20.55
CA MET A 1 -12.19 -11.38 -20.23
C MET A 1 -11.03 -10.59 -20.80
N SER A 2 -11.29 -9.42 -21.39
CA SER A 2 -10.22 -8.60 -21.97
C SER A 2 -9.50 -7.84 -20.84
N GLU A 3 -8.24 -8.18 -20.60
CA GLU A 3 -7.36 -7.46 -19.68
C GLU A 3 -6.37 -6.61 -20.48
N GLU A 4 -6.30 -5.31 -20.20
CA GLU A 4 -5.31 -4.41 -20.77
C GLU A 4 -4.43 -3.82 -19.68
N ILE A 5 -3.14 -3.67 -19.95
CA ILE A 5 -2.17 -3.05 -19.05
C ILE A 5 -1.67 -1.76 -19.70
N LEU A 6 -1.80 -0.64 -18.99
CA LEU A 6 -1.34 0.66 -19.43
C LEU A 6 -0.15 1.08 -18.58
N ILE A 7 0.98 1.40 -19.20
CA ILE A 7 2.22 1.83 -18.56
C ILE A 7 2.52 3.26 -18.99
N ASN A 8 2.39 4.19 -18.07
CA ASN A 8 2.74 5.59 -18.23
C ASN A 8 4.05 5.87 -17.49
N VAL A 9 5.03 6.42 -18.19
CA VAL A 9 6.37 6.67 -17.66
C VAL A 9 6.73 8.14 -17.81
N THR A 10 7.07 8.76 -16.69
CA THR A 10 7.67 10.09 -16.65
C THR A 10 9.06 10.02 -16.00
N PRO A 11 9.90 11.05 -16.11
CA PRO A 11 11.18 11.07 -15.41
C PRO A 11 11.09 10.94 -13.89
N GLN A 12 9.93 11.27 -13.29
CA GLN A 12 9.72 11.28 -11.85
C GLN A 12 9.04 10.01 -11.33
N GLU A 13 8.19 9.39 -12.14
CA GLU A 13 7.40 8.23 -11.70
C GLU A 13 7.00 7.31 -12.87
N THR A 14 6.80 6.06 -12.56
CA THR A 14 6.16 5.06 -13.41
C THR A 14 4.81 4.69 -12.82
N ARG A 15 3.74 4.81 -13.63
CA ARG A 15 2.37 4.48 -13.23
C ARG A 15 1.83 3.36 -14.12
N ILE A 16 1.18 2.39 -13.53
CA ILE A 16 0.61 1.24 -14.25
C ILE A 16 -0.84 1.08 -13.84
N ALA A 17 -1.72 1.08 -14.82
CA ALA A 17 -3.14 0.79 -14.65
C ALA A 17 -3.48 -0.54 -15.31
N MET A 18 -4.16 -1.41 -14.57
CA MET A 18 -4.70 -2.68 -15.07
C MET A 18 -6.20 -2.50 -15.26
N MET A 19 -6.64 -2.81 -16.47
CA MET A 19 -8.03 -2.65 -16.86
C MET A 19 -8.65 -4.01 -17.18
N GLU A 20 -9.87 -4.24 -16.72
CA GLU A 20 -10.70 -5.37 -17.12
C GLU A 20 -11.96 -4.81 -17.80
N ASN A 21 -12.21 -5.24 -19.05
CA ASN A 21 -13.36 -4.78 -19.84
C ASN A 21 -13.53 -3.24 -19.89
N GLY A 22 -12.43 -2.50 -20.03
CA GLY A 22 -12.43 -1.04 -20.10
C GLY A 22 -12.55 -0.31 -18.74
N VAL A 23 -12.56 -1.03 -17.62
CA VAL A 23 -12.66 -0.44 -16.26
C VAL A 23 -11.37 -0.69 -15.47
N VAL A 24 -10.83 0.35 -14.87
CA VAL A 24 -9.62 0.26 -14.03
C VAL A 24 -9.91 -0.59 -12.79
N GLN A 25 -9.10 -1.62 -12.60
CA GLN A 25 -9.20 -2.55 -11.48
C GLN A 25 -8.07 -2.36 -10.46
N GLU A 26 -6.87 -2.04 -10.95
CA GLU A 26 -5.69 -1.88 -10.10
C GLU A 26 -4.82 -0.75 -10.63
N LEU A 27 -4.25 0.02 -9.71
CA LEU A 27 -3.29 1.08 -10.02
C LEU A 27 -2.03 0.87 -9.20
N GLN A 28 -0.88 1.00 -9.85
CA GLN A 28 0.42 0.94 -9.20
C GLN A 28 1.24 2.17 -9.59
N ILE A 29 1.87 2.79 -8.59
CA ILE A 29 2.71 3.98 -8.78
C ILE A 29 4.06 3.71 -8.11
N GLU A 30 5.15 3.98 -8.83
CA GLU A 30 6.51 3.92 -8.32
C GLU A 30 7.23 5.22 -8.66
N ARG A 31 7.66 5.96 -7.65
CA ARG A 31 8.38 7.23 -7.81
C ARG A 31 9.88 6.99 -7.77
N VAL A 32 10.62 7.72 -8.59
CA VAL A 32 12.11 7.64 -8.62
C VAL A 32 12.71 8.03 -7.27
N SER A 33 12.08 8.98 -6.55
CA SER A 33 12.49 9.41 -5.20
C SER A 33 12.26 8.37 -4.11
N SER A 34 11.36 7.39 -4.37
CA SER A 34 10.99 6.33 -3.44
C SER A 34 10.91 4.99 -4.17
N LEU A 35 11.95 4.66 -4.94
CA LEU A 35 12.08 3.35 -5.57
C LEU A 35 11.96 2.26 -4.51
N GLY A 36 11.14 1.25 -4.79
CA GLY A 36 10.94 0.11 -3.90
C GLY A 36 12.27 -0.55 -3.54
N LEU A 37 12.48 -0.79 -2.25
CA LEU A 37 13.69 -1.42 -1.74
C LEU A 37 13.52 -2.93 -1.60
N VAL A 38 12.29 -3.43 -1.54
CA VAL A 38 11.99 -4.87 -1.38
C VAL A 38 12.57 -5.65 -2.55
N GLY A 39 13.30 -6.74 -2.21
CA GLY A 39 14.01 -7.56 -3.18
C GLY A 39 15.46 -7.14 -3.41
N ASN A 40 15.81 -5.89 -3.16
CA ASN A 40 17.18 -5.38 -3.31
C ASN A 40 18.13 -6.06 -2.33
N VAL A 41 19.33 -6.39 -2.82
CA VAL A 41 20.40 -7.02 -2.03
C VAL A 41 21.51 -6.01 -1.77
N TYR A 42 21.93 -5.90 -0.52
CA TYR A 42 22.94 -4.94 -0.06
C TYR A 42 24.09 -5.64 0.63
N ARG A 43 25.28 -5.00 0.59
CA ARG A 43 26.40 -5.31 1.45
C ARG A 43 26.31 -4.47 2.73
N GLY A 44 25.63 -5.01 3.75
CA GLY A 44 25.39 -4.31 5.01
C GLY A 44 26.51 -4.45 6.02
N VAL A 45 26.52 -3.58 7.03
CA VAL A 45 27.41 -3.63 8.20
C VAL A 45 26.56 -3.56 9.46
N VAL A 46 26.76 -4.49 10.36
CA VAL A 46 26.08 -4.52 11.66
C VAL A 46 26.59 -3.35 12.50
N CYS A 47 25.71 -2.41 12.85
CA CYS A 47 26.06 -1.26 13.67
C CYS A 47 25.74 -1.46 15.15
N ARG A 48 24.73 -2.29 15.46
CA ARG A 48 24.34 -2.58 16.84
C ARG A 48 23.62 -3.93 16.96
N VAL A 49 23.96 -4.71 17.97
CA VAL A 49 23.26 -5.95 18.33
C VAL A 49 22.43 -5.70 19.59
N LEU A 50 21.15 -6.15 19.57
CA LEU A 50 20.18 -6.01 20.65
C LEU A 50 19.71 -7.38 21.15
N PRO A 51 20.43 -7.99 22.11
CA PRO A 51 20.11 -9.33 22.60
C PRO A 51 18.70 -9.45 23.19
N GLY A 52 18.24 -8.44 23.92
CA GLY A 52 16.90 -8.43 24.53
C GLY A 52 15.73 -8.45 23.53
N MET A 53 15.97 -8.04 22.27
CA MET A 53 15.00 -8.06 21.18
C MET A 53 15.31 -9.14 20.13
N GLN A 54 16.33 -9.95 20.34
CA GLN A 54 16.83 -10.91 19.36
C GLN A 54 16.98 -10.32 17.95
N SER A 55 17.61 -9.14 17.86
CA SER A 55 17.65 -8.32 16.64
C SER A 55 18.95 -7.55 16.51
N ALA A 56 19.28 -7.11 15.31
CA ALA A 56 20.41 -6.21 15.04
C ALA A 56 19.98 -5.07 14.12
N PHE A 57 20.64 -3.94 14.28
CA PHE A 57 20.59 -2.86 13.30
C PHE A 57 21.75 -2.98 12.34
N VAL A 58 21.44 -2.85 11.04
CA VAL A 58 22.40 -3.00 9.92
C VAL A 58 22.34 -1.76 9.06
N GLU A 59 23.50 -1.15 8.82
CA GLU A 59 23.65 -0.05 7.87
C GLU A 59 23.82 -0.61 6.46
N ILE A 60 22.95 -0.17 5.54
CA ILE A 60 22.93 -0.59 4.13
C ILE A 60 23.11 0.59 3.17
N GLY A 61 23.48 1.78 3.68
CA GLY A 61 23.66 3.00 2.88
C GLY A 61 22.41 3.88 2.77
N LEU A 62 21.35 3.55 3.46
CA LEU A 62 20.14 4.38 3.59
C LEU A 62 20.28 5.38 4.75
N GLN A 63 19.42 6.39 4.77
CA GLN A 63 19.39 7.41 5.84
C GLN A 63 19.20 6.81 7.25
N ARG A 64 18.53 5.66 7.35
CA ARG A 64 18.27 4.96 8.61
C ARG A 64 18.81 3.54 8.55
N ALA A 65 19.34 3.10 9.69
CA ALA A 65 19.73 1.69 9.85
C ALA A 65 18.51 0.78 9.71
N ALA A 66 18.70 -0.34 9.03
CA ALA A 66 17.69 -1.34 8.79
C ALA A 66 17.68 -2.39 9.91
N PHE A 67 16.57 -3.09 10.06
CA PHE A 67 16.30 -4.04 11.15
C PHE A 67 16.43 -5.48 10.65
N LEU A 68 17.24 -6.29 11.35
CA LEU A 68 17.43 -7.71 11.09
C LEU A 68 17.07 -8.50 12.36
N HIS A 69 16.06 -9.36 12.27
CA HIS A 69 15.64 -10.24 13.36
C HIS A 69 16.38 -11.57 13.30
N ALA A 70 16.62 -12.21 14.44
CA ALA A 70 17.31 -13.52 14.51
C ALA A 70 16.65 -14.59 13.63
N GLY A 71 15.30 -14.63 13.59
CA GLY A 71 14.55 -15.55 12.73
C GLY A 71 14.67 -15.30 11.21
N ASP A 72 15.21 -14.15 10.81
CA ASP A 72 15.46 -13.82 9.40
C ASP A 72 16.93 -14.07 9.00
N ILE A 73 17.74 -14.67 9.90
CA ILE A 73 19.13 -15.03 9.65
C ILE A 73 19.20 -16.48 9.18
N PHE A 74 19.91 -16.71 8.09
CA PHE A 74 20.21 -18.06 7.63
C PHE A 74 21.34 -18.66 8.47
N GLU A 75 21.07 -19.77 9.14
CA GLU A 75 22.07 -20.57 9.85
C GLU A 75 22.31 -21.87 9.08
N CYS A 76 23.58 -22.18 8.78
CA CYS A 76 23.96 -23.42 8.16
C CYS A 76 23.94 -24.54 9.22
N GLY A 77 22.98 -25.49 9.14
CA GLY A 77 22.91 -26.69 9.98
C GLY A 77 21.50 -27.07 10.41
N ASP A 78 21.26 -28.36 10.65
CA ASP A 78 19.97 -28.97 11.03
C ASP A 78 19.53 -28.68 12.48
N SER A 79 20.07 -27.65 13.15
CA SER A 79 19.69 -27.37 14.53
C SER A 79 18.33 -26.63 14.56
N GLU A 80 17.29 -27.31 15.07
CA GLU A 80 15.98 -26.77 15.38
C GLU A 80 16.01 -25.62 16.43
N VAL A 81 17.16 -25.41 17.08
CA VAL A 81 17.33 -24.40 18.14
C VAL A 81 17.99 -23.17 17.59
N GLN A 82 17.21 -22.08 17.51
CA GLN A 82 17.66 -20.76 17.11
C GLN A 82 18.71 -20.23 18.12
N ARG A 83 19.94 -19.95 17.65
CA ARG A 83 21.01 -19.42 18.49
C ARG A 83 20.70 -17.96 18.89
N PRO A 84 21.13 -17.53 20.10
CA PRO A 84 21.04 -16.13 20.49
C PRO A 84 21.78 -15.23 19.50
N ILE A 85 21.20 -14.09 19.15
CA ILE A 85 21.73 -13.22 18.11
C ILE A 85 23.18 -12.75 18.35
N GLN A 86 23.59 -12.60 19.61
CA GLN A 86 24.96 -12.22 19.99
C GLN A 86 26.02 -13.29 19.69
N GLU A 87 25.60 -14.54 19.47
CA GLU A 87 26.49 -15.63 19.06
C GLU A 87 26.66 -15.70 17.54
N VAL A 88 25.65 -15.18 16.81
CA VAL A 88 25.59 -15.22 15.34
C VAL A 88 26.17 -13.95 14.71
N LEU A 89 25.92 -12.78 15.31
CA LEU A 89 26.32 -11.50 14.78
C LEU A 89 27.20 -10.72 15.75
N ARG A 90 28.17 -9.96 15.17
CA ARG A 90 29.04 -9.03 15.90
C ARG A 90 28.95 -7.63 15.30
N GLU A 91 29.07 -6.59 16.12
CA GLU A 91 29.17 -5.22 15.64
C GLU A 91 30.39 -5.04 14.73
N GLY A 92 30.22 -4.32 13.63
CA GLY A 92 31.24 -4.17 12.58
C GLY A 92 31.28 -5.31 11.56
N GLN A 93 30.54 -6.41 11.77
CA GLN A 93 30.50 -7.52 10.81
C GLN A 93 29.79 -7.11 9.52
N SER A 94 30.40 -7.45 8.39
CA SER A 94 29.81 -7.29 7.05
C SER A 94 29.02 -8.54 6.68
N LEU A 95 27.82 -8.33 6.11
CA LEU A 95 26.94 -9.42 5.65
C LEU A 95 26.16 -9.00 4.41
N MET A 96 25.80 -9.99 3.59
CA MET A 96 24.86 -9.80 2.48
C MET A 96 23.45 -9.91 3.03
N VAL A 97 22.61 -8.90 2.76
CA VAL A 97 21.22 -8.82 3.24
C VAL A 97 20.28 -8.41 2.13
N GLN A 98 19.07 -8.92 2.18
CA GLN A 98 17.98 -8.55 1.29
C GLN A 98 16.89 -7.83 2.06
N VAL A 99 16.29 -6.81 1.46
CA VAL A 99 15.14 -6.09 2.02
C VAL A 99 13.87 -6.91 1.78
N ILE A 100 13.14 -7.22 2.85
CA ILE A 100 11.86 -7.94 2.79
C ILE A 100 10.65 -7.06 3.09
N LYS A 101 10.86 -5.90 3.73
CA LYS A 101 9.80 -4.88 3.95
C LYS A 101 10.38 -3.49 3.86
N GLU A 102 9.60 -2.61 3.25
CA GLU A 102 9.91 -1.17 3.18
C GLU A 102 10.03 -0.53 4.56
N PRO A 103 10.81 0.56 4.68
CA PRO A 103 10.73 1.41 5.85
C PRO A 103 9.33 2.02 5.94
N ILE A 104 8.72 2.00 7.13
CA ILE A 104 7.39 2.55 7.37
C ILE A 104 7.46 3.56 8.52
N GLY A 105 7.09 4.80 8.27
CA GLY A 105 7.11 5.87 9.26
C GLY A 105 8.49 6.05 9.90
N THR A 106 8.60 5.80 11.20
CA THR A 106 9.86 5.91 11.96
C THR A 106 10.71 4.64 11.93
N LYS A 107 10.21 3.52 11.40
CA LYS A 107 10.89 2.21 11.39
C LYS A 107 11.75 2.07 10.15
N GLY A 108 12.99 1.55 10.31
CA GLY A 108 13.87 1.18 9.20
C GLY A 108 13.37 -0.03 8.42
N ALA A 109 13.94 -0.27 7.23
CA ALA A 109 13.64 -1.44 6.42
C ALA A 109 13.90 -2.74 7.19
N ARG A 110 13.09 -3.79 6.94
CA ARG A 110 13.34 -5.12 7.49
C ARG A 110 14.18 -5.94 6.54
N LEU A 111 15.20 -6.58 7.07
CA LEU A 111 16.17 -7.37 6.33
C LEU A 111 16.05 -8.86 6.61
N THR A 112 16.62 -9.65 5.69
CA THR A 112 16.92 -11.07 5.87
C THR A 112 18.29 -11.40 5.29
N THR A 113 18.96 -12.40 5.81
CA THR A 113 20.15 -13.00 5.16
C THR A 113 19.76 -14.18 4.28
N GLN A 114 18.52 -14.67 4.36
CA GLN A 114 17.97 -15.70 3.48
C GLN A 114 17.62 -15.08 2.13
N ILE A 115 18.61 -14.98 1.24
CA ILE A 115 18.43 -14.37 -0.07
C ILE A 115 17.48 -15.22 -0.92
N SER A 116 16.51 -14.57 -1.53
CA SER A 116 15.57 -15.17 -2.47
C SER A 116 15.49 -14.37 -3.76
N ILE A 117 15.57 -15.02 -4.90
CA ILE A 117 15.49 -14.38 -6.22
C ILE A 117 14.23 -14.87 -6.91
N ALA A 118 13.32 -13.94 -7.20
CA ALA A 118 12.06 -14.25 -7.84
C ALA A 118 12.21 -14.28 -9.37
N GLY A 119 11.95 -15.45 -9.98
CA GLY A 119 11.72 -15.63 -11.39
C GLY A 119 10.24 -15.52 -11.73
N ARG A 120 9.88 -15.88 -12.98
CA ARG A 120 8.48 -15.93 -13.40
C ARG A 120 7.76 -17.14 -12.80
N PHE A 121 8.35 -18.32 -12.91
CA PHE A 121 7.77 -19.61 -12.53
C PHE A 121 8.31 -20.11 -11.18
N LEU A 122 9.51 -19.72 -10.81
CA LEU A 122 10.24 -20.20 -9.64
C LEU A 122 10.71 -19.03 -8.76
N VAL A 123 10.92 -19.32 -7.47
CA VAL A 123 11.74 -18.49 -6.58
C VAL A 123 12.97 -19.33 -6.22
N TYR A 124 14.14 -18.81 -6.49
CA TYR A 124 15.41 -19.46 -6.18
C TYR A 124 15.89 -19.10 -4.79
N LEU A 125 16.31 -20.10 -4.03
CA LEU A 125 16.83 -20.01 -2.66
C LEU A 125 18.28 -20.52 -2.64
N PRO A 126 19.27 -19.67 -2.91
CA PRO A 126 20.65 -20.12 -3.12
C PRO A 126 21.27 -20.85 -1.92
N GLN A 127 20.84 -20.53 -0.72
CA GLN A 127 21.40 -21.01 0.56
C GLN A 127 20.65 -22.20 1.14
N GLN A 128 19.53 -22.60 0.53
CA GLN A 128 18.68 -23.70 1.01
C GLN A 128 18.58 -24.79 -0.05
N GLU A 129 18.50 -26.06 0.35
CA GLU A 129 18.30 -27.17 -0.59
C GLU A 129 16.83 -27.60 -0.72
N HIS A 130 15.92 -26.83 -0.11
CA HIS A 130 14.50 -27.16 -0.04
C HIS A 130 13.78 -26.90 -1.35
N ILE A 131 12.91 -27.84 -1.78
CA ILE A 131 11.95 -27.63 -2.87
C ILE A 131 10.56 -27.48 -2.26
N GLY A 132 10.05 -26.25 -2.34
CA GLY A 132 8.70 -25.86 -1.91
C GLY A 132 7.73 -25.69 -3.09
N VAL A 133 6.44 -25.70 -2.78
CA VAL A 133 5.37 -25.34 -3.72
C VAL A 133 4.53 -24.24 -3.07
N SER A 134 4.07 -23.29 -3.86
CA SER A 134 3.19 -22.21 -3.41
C SER A 134 2.00 -22.76 -2.61
N GLN A 135 1.72 -22.15 -1.45
CA GLN A 135 0.56 -22.51 -0.62
C GLN A 135 -0.80 -22.24 -1.29
N ARG A 136 -0.81 -21.57 -2.44
CA ARG A 136 -2.01 -21.32 -3.24
C ARG A 136 -2.45 -22.52 -4.06
N ILE A 137 -1.53 -23.45 -4.34
CA ILE A 137 -1.84 -24.73 -4.98
C ILE A 137 -2.38 -25.64 -3.89
N VAL A 138 -3.68 -25.88 -3.91
CA VAL A 138 -4.41 -26.52 -2.79
C VAL A 138 -4.33 -28.05 -2.88
N LEU A 139 -4.35 -28.62 -4.10
CA LEU A 139 -4.36 -30.07 -4.28
C LEU A 139 -2.98 -30.68 -4.06
N GLU A 140 -2.88 -31.58 -3.08
CA GLU A 140 -1.59 -32.22 -2.72
C GLU A 140 -1.02 -33.06 -3.90
N SER A 141 -1.89 -33.70 -4.69
CA SER A 141 -1.47 -34.46 -5.89
C SER A 141 -0.78 -33.56 -6.92
N GLU A 142 -1.29 -32.35 -7.16
CA GLU A 142 -0.67 -31.37 -8.07
C GLU A 142 0.68 -30.86 -7.52
N ARG A 143 0.74 -30.63 -6.21
CA ARG A 143 1.98 -30.21 -5.53
C ARG A 143 3.07 -31.25 -5.70
N GLU A 144 2.77 -32.54 -5.52
CA GLU A 144 3.72 -33.63 -5.68
C GLU A 144 4.15 -33.81 -7.16
N GLN A 145 3.22 -33.70 -8.11
CA GLN A 145 3.53 -33.74 -9.54
C GLN A 145 4.48 -32.61 -9.95
N LEU A 146 4.20 -31.38 -9.52
CA LEU A 146 5.04 -30.22 -9.82
C LEU A 146 6.43 -30.34 -9.19
N LYS A 147 6.53 -30.88 -7.96
CA LYS A 147 7.84 -31.17 -7.33
C LYS A 147 8.62 -32.21 -8.12
N ALA A 148 7.99 -33.32 -8.49
CA ALA A 148 8.63 -34.39 -9.25
C ALA A 148 9.10 -33.88 -10.62
N ARG A 149 8.27 -33.08 -11.30
CA ARG A 149 8.60 -32.43 -12.57
C ARG A 149 9.82 -31.53 -12.44
N LEU A 150 9.84 -30.63 -11.46
CA LEU A 150 10.97 -29.73 -11.24
C LEU A 150 12.25 -30.52 -10.90
N LEU A 151 12.16 -31.56 -10.06
CA LEU A 151 13.30 -32.42 -9.73
C LEU A 151 13.92 -33.07 -10.98
N GLY A 152 13.12 -33.45 -11.95
CA GLY A 152 13.59 -34.01 -13.23
C GLY A 152 14.29 -33.00 -14.14
N LEU A 153 14.03 -31.70 -13.95
CA LEU A 153 14.61 -30.62 -14.76
C LEU A 153 15.86 -29.99 -14.12
N LEU A 154 16.07 -30.18 -12.83
CA LEU A 154 17.22 -29.58 -12.13
C LEU A 154 18.53 -30.33 -12.47
N PRO A 155 19.66 -29.59 -12.59
CA PRO A 155 20.98 -30.19 -12.77
C PRO A 155 21.43 -31.01 -11.55
N ASP A 156 22.24 -32.03 -11.80
CA ASP A 156 22.89 -32.83 -10.75
C ASP A 156 24.42 -32.59 -10.80
N PRO A 157 25.13 -32.15 -9.74
CA PRO A 157 24.61 -31.89 -8.40
C PRO A 157 23.76 -30.61 -8.34
N ARG A 158 22.70 -30.67 -7.55
CA ARG A 158 21.79 -29.56 -7.34
C ARG A 158 22.43 -28.47 -6.46
N VAL A 159 22.32 -27.23 -6.89
CA VAL A 159 22.80 -26.07 -6.14
C VAL A 159 21.59 -25.22 -5.73
N GLY A 160 21.34 -25.11 -4.41
CA GLY A 160 20.24 -24.33 -3.87
C GLY A 160 18.86 -24.99 -3.98
N GLY A 161 17.85 -24.32 -3.45
CA GLY A 161 16.46 -24.76 -3.46
C GLY A 161 15.58 -23.87 -4.32
N TYR A 162 14.34 -24.32 -4.51
CA TYR A 162 13.36 -23.61 -5.33
C TYR A 162 11.97 -23.67 -4.72
N ILE A 163 11.19 -22.60 -4.89
CA ILE A 163 9.76 -22.59 -4.59
C ILE A 163 9.00 -22.43 -5.91
N ILE A 164 8.13 -23.38 -6.21
CA ILE A 164 7.28 -23.37 -7.40
C ILE A 164 6.15 -22.38 -7.19
N ARG A 165 5.96 -21.44 -8.13
CA ARG A 165 4.87 -20.45 -8.10
C ARG A 165 3.63 -21.02 -8.78
N THR A 166 2.45 -20.46 -8.50
CA THR A 166 1.16 -20.89 -9.09
C THR A 166 1.13 -20.82 -10.61
N VAL A 167 1.83 -19.85 -11.20
CA VAL A 167 1.91 -19.69 -12.67
C VAL A 167 2.63 -20.86 -13.36
N SER A 168 3.35 -21.70 -12.61
CA SER A 168 4.11 -22.84 -13.15
C SER A 168 3.23 -24.01 -13.59
N GLU A 169 1.96 -24.06 -13.19
CA GLU A 169 1.03 -25.13 -13.57
C GLU A 169 0.86 -25.22 -15.11
N ALA A 170 0.77 -24.07 -15.78
CA ALA A 170 0.61 -23.97 -17.21
C ALA A 170 1.93 -23.84 -18.01
N ALA A 171 3.08 -23.76 -17.32
CA ALA A 171 4.38 -23.52 -17.96
C ALA A 171 4.91 -24.78 -18.68
N SER A 172 5.60 -24.59 -19.80
CA SER A 172 6.35 -25.67 -20.48
C SER A 172 7.66 -25.98 -19.72
N ASP A 173 8.28 -27.15 -20.01
CA ASP A 173 9.57 -27.52 -19.42
C ASP A 173 10.68 -26.56 -19.89
N GLU A 174 10.62 -26.09 -21.14
CA GLU A 174 11.58 -25.13 -21.68
C GLU A 174 11.49 -23.77 -20.95
N GLU A 175 10.28 -23.32 -20.61
CA GLU A 175 10.08 -22.08 -19.85
C GLU A 175 10.63 -22.20 -18.42
N ILE A 176 10.42 -23.34 -17.77
CA ILE A 176 10.97 -23.62 -16.43
C ILE A 176 12.49 -23.67 -16.47
N LEU A 177 13.07 -24.33 -17.48
CA LEU A 177 14.54 -24.39 -17.66
C LEU A 177 15.14 -23.02 -17.93
N ALA A 178 14.49 -22.18 -18.74
CA ALA A 178 14.92 -20.80 -18.95
C ALA A 178 14.89 -19.97 -17.67
N ASP A 179 13.89 -20.17 -16.82
CA ASP A 179 13.78 -19.48 -15.53
C ASP A 179 14.90 -19.94 -14.56
N ILE A 180 15.22 -21.25 -14.53
CA ILE A 180 16.35 -21.80 -13.76
C ILE A 180 17.68 -21.18 -14.20
N ASP A 181 17.94 -21.12 -15.49
CA ASP A 181 19.17 -20.53 -16.06
C ASP A 181 19.30 -19.04 -15.69
N TYR A 182 18.22 -18.29 -15.84
CA TYR A 182 18.16 -16.88 -15.43
C TYR A 182 18.46 -16.70 -13.95
N LEU A 183 17.79 -17.44 -13.08
CA LEU A 183 17.93 -17.33 -11.63
C LEU A 183 19.35 -17.69 -11.17
N THR A 184 19.93 -18.73 -11.77
CA THR A 184 21.30 -19.15 -11.50
C THR A 184 22.33 -18.10 -11.94
N LYS A 185 22.19 -17.56 -13.16
CA LYS A 185 23.05 -16.46 -13.66
C LYS A 185 22.93 -15.20 -12.81
N THR A 186 21.71 -14.83 -12.41
CA THR A 186 21.47 -13.67 -11.54
C THR A 186 22.17 -13.86 -10.19
N TRP A 187 22.08 -15.05 -9.60
CA TRP A 187 22.79 -15.33 -8.36
C TRP A 187 24.30 -15.26 -8.52
N MET A 188 24.87 -15.84 -9.56
CA MET A 188 26.30 -15.75 -9.86
C MET A 188 26.77 -14.31 -9.99
N HIS A 189 25.94 -13.46 -10.64
CA HIS A 189 26.20 -12.03 -10.74
C HIS A 189 26.19 -11.35 -9.36
N ILE A 190 25.19 -11.62 -8.51
CA ILE A 190 25.11 -11.08 -7.16
C ILE A 190 26.35 -11.45 -6.33
N VAL A 191 26.77 -12.71 -6.39
CA VAL A 191 27.96 -13.20 -5.67
C VAL A 191 29.21 -12.50 -6.17
N SER A 192 29.39 -12.37 -7.49
CA SER A 192 30.55 -11.68 -8.07
C SER A 192 30.60 -10.21 -7.66
N GLN A 193 29.47 -9.51 -7.70
CA GLN A 193 29.36 -8.12 -7.29
C GLN A 193 29.59 -7.92 -5.79
N SER A 194 29.16 -8.87 -4.95
CA SER A 194 29.33 -8.79 -3.50
C SER A 194 30.80 -8.70 -3.06
N ALA A 195 31.73 -9.24 -3.86
CA ALA A 195 33.16 -9.17 -3.59
C ALA A 195 33.78 -7.80 -3.92
N VAL A 196 33.21 -7.08 -4.89
CA VAL A 196 33.77 -5.82 -5.46
C VAL A 196 33.11 -4.58 -4.85
N VAL A 197 31.80 -4.64 -4.58
CA VAL A 197 31.01 -3.51 -4.11
C VAL A 197 31.47 -3.07 -2.70
N PRO A 198 31.58 -1.74 -2.43
CA PRO A 198 31.93 -1.21 -1.13
C PRO A 198 30.95 -1.64 -0.03
N LEU A 199 31.37 -1.55 1.23
CA LEU A 199 30.48 -1.73 2.37
C LEU A 199 29.36 -0.69 2.37
N ARG A 200 28.16 -1.05 2.85
CA ARG A 200 26.96 -0.19 2.91
C ARG A 200 26.46 0.25 1.53
N SER A 201 26.60 -0.62 0.54
CA SER A 201 26.18 -0.32 -0.84
C SER A 201 25.27 -1.40 -1.42
N LEU A 202 24.52 -1.00 -2.44
CA LEU A 202 23.65 -1.88 -3.22
C LEU A 202 24.51 -2.87 -4.03
N ILE A 203 24.22 -4.17 -3.90
CA ILE A 203 24.83 -5.24 -4.71
C ILE A 203 23.96 -5.53 -5.93
N PHE A 204 22.65 -5.67 -5.70
CA PHE A 204 21.68 -6.03 -6.74
C PHE A 204 20.38 -5.26 -6.51
N GLN A 205 19.88 -4.66 -7.56
CA GLN A 205 18.56 -4.02 -7.61
C GLN A 205 17.55 -4.98 -8.24
N ASP A 206 16.42 -5.21 -7.57
CA ASP A 206 15.33 -5.99 -8.14
C ASP A 206 14.68 -5.24 -9.32
N LEU A 207 13.88 -5.94 -10.10
CA LEU A 207 13.21 -5.41 -11.28
C LEU A 207 12.39 -4.15 -10.95
N ASN A 208 12.41 -3.17 -11.84
CA ASN A 208 11.53 -2.00 -11.75
C ASN A 208 10.06 -2.40 -11.91
N LEU A 209 9.16 -1.48 -11.61
CA LEU A 209 7.72 -1.73 -11.60
C LEU A 209 7.21 -2.31 -12.94
N ALA A 210 7.65 -1.75 -14.07
CA ALA A 210 7.21 -2.20 -15.38
C ALA A 210 7.65 -3.64 -15.71
N MET A 211 8.90 -4.00 -15.39
CA MET A 211 9.41 -5.37 -15.56
C MET A 211 8.74 -6.34 -14.59
N ARG A 212 8.50 -5.92 -13.32
CA ARG A 212 7.76 -6.75 -12.36
C ARG A 212 6.35 -7.06 -12.82
N VAL A 213 5.66 -6.11 -13.43
CA VAL A 213 4.31 -6.32 -13.98
C VAL A 213 4.34 -7.34 -15.11
N LEU A 214 5.32 -7.29 -16.01
CA LEU A 214 5.45 -8.32 -17.05
C LEU A 214 5.75 -9.69 -16.47
N ARG A 215 6.57 -9.77 -15.42
CA ARG A 215 6.90 -11.04 -14.78
C ARG A 215 5.72 -11.64 -14.00
N ASP A 216 5.01 -10.81 -13.21
CA ASP A 216 4.08 -11.28 -12.16
C ASP A 216 2.61 -11.17 -12.56
N VAL A 217 2.28 -10.25 -13.48
CA VAL A 217 0.90 -9.86 -13.77
C VAL A 217 0.42 -10.40 -15.10
N LEU A 218 1.29 -10.40 -16.10
CA LEU A 218 0.92 -10.81 -17.45
C LEU A 218 0.43 -12.26 -17.46
N CYS A 219 -0.81 -12.47 -17.93
CA CYS A 219 -1.46 -13.77 -18.04
C CYS A 219 -1.99 -13.99 -19.48
N GLU A 220 -2.62 -15.14 -19.72
CA GLU A 220 -3.22 -15.45 -21.02
C GLU A 220 -4.34 -14.48 -21.39
N ASP A 221 -5.14 -14.06 -20.38
CA ASP A 221 -6.25 -13.10 -20.54
C ASP A 221 -5.79 -11.67 -20.88
N THR A 222 -4.51 -11.33 -20.66
CA THR A 222 -3.95 -10.02 -21.03
C THR A 222 -3.85 -9.93 -22.56
N GLU A 223 -4.59 -9.04 -23.18
CA GLU A 223 -4.60 -8.84 -24.63
C GLU A 223 -3.44 -7.94 -25.08
N VAL A 224 -3.23 -6.82 -24.37
CA VAL A 224 -2.23 -5.83 -24.76
C VAL A 224 -1.63 -5.11 -23.56
N VAL A 225 -0.35 -4.78 -23.67
CA VAL A 225 0.40 -3.92 -22.76
C VAL A 225 0.83 -2.68 -23.53
N ARG A 226 0.25 -1.52 -23.24
CA ARG A 226 0.55 -0.24 -23.91
C ARG A 226 1.54 0.55 -23.09
N ILE A 227 2.60 1.02 -23.73
CA ILE A 227 3.68 1.77 -23.08
C ILE A 227 3.88 3.07 -23.86
N ASP A 228 3.87 4.23 -23.17
CA ASP A 228 4.04 5.55 -23.78
C ASP A 228 5.51 6.02 -23.88
N SER A 229 6.44 5.34 -23.19
CA SER A 229 7.87 5.63 -23.26
C SER A 229 8.59 4.68 -24.22
N SER A 230 9.24 5.21 -25.25
CA SER A 230 10.01 4.42 -26.19
C SER A 230 11.21 3.71 -25.55
N GLU A 231 11.87 4.36 -24.59
CA GLU A 231 13.01 3.78 -23.85
C GLU A 231 12.55 2.60 -22.98
N THR A 232 11.45 2.78 -22.25
CA THR A 232 10.89 1.70 -21.41
C THR A 232 10.35 0.57 -22.28
N TYR A 233 9.69 0.87 -23.38
CA TYR A 233 9.23 -0.13 -24.36
C TYR A 233 10.39 -0.99 -24.84
N GLN A 234 11.53 -0.39 -25.23
CA GLN A 234 12.69 -1.15 -25.69
C GLN A 234 13.28 -2.04 -24.58
N LYS A 235 13.39 -1.52 -23.35
CA LYS A 235 13.83 -2.30 -22.17
C LYS A 235 12.91 -3.50 -21.91
N LEU A 236 11.58 -3.31 -22.05
CA LEU A 236 10.60 -4.39 -21.87
C LEU A 236 10.67 -5.43 -23.01
N ILE A 237 10.91 -5.02 -24.25
CA ILE A 237 11.18 -5.92 -25.36
C ILE A 237 12.41 -6.78 -25.09
N ASP A 238 13.54 -6.17 -24.68
CA ASP A 238 14.78 -6.90 -24.43
C ASP A 238 14.63 -7.84 -23.21
N PHE A 239 13.94 -7.40 -22.17
CA PHE A 239 13.56 -8.26 -21.06
C PHE A 239 12.68 -9.43 -21.49
N SER A 240 11.67 -9.16 -22.32
CA SER A 240 10.73 -10.19 -22.79
C SER A 240 11.39 -11.23 -23.70
N LYS A 241 12.35 -10.85 -24.54
CA LYS A 241 13.13 -11.80 -25.33
C LYS A 241 13.89 -12.81 -24.49
N LEU A 242 14.35 -12.38 -23.31
CA LEU A 242 15.15 -13.20 -22.42
C LEU A 242 14.28 -14.05 -21.46
N TYR A 243 13.15 -13.51 -20.99
CA TYR A 243 12.44 -14.05 -19.83
C TYR A 243 10.94 -14.26 -20.00
N ALA A 244 10.33 -13.69 -21.04
CA ALA A 244 8.88 -13.72 -21.21
C ALA A 244 8.47 -13.66 -22.69
N SER A 245 8.92 -14.61 -23.51
CA SER A 245 8.69 -14.60 -24.95
C SER A 245 7.21 -14.46 -25.34
N ALA A 246 6.29 -15.01 -24.55
CA ALA A 246 4.85 -14.86 -24.72
C ALA A 246 4.37 -13.39 -24.58
N ALA A 247 5.13 -12.53 -23.91
CA ALA A 247 4.83 -11.12 -23.75
C ALA A 247 5.11 -10.30 -25.01
N LEU A 248 6.04 -10.73 -25.86
CA LEU A 248 6.50 -9.97 -27.02
C LEU A 248 5.37 -9.51 -27.93
N ASN A 249 4.43 -10.39 -28.22
CA ASN A 249 3.31 -10.12 -29.12
C ASN A 249 2.23 -9.24 -28.47
N LYS A 250 2.29 -9.03 -27.17
CA LYS A 250 1.32 -8.23 -26.39
C LYS A 250 1.83 -6.82 -26.11
N LEU A 251 3.14 -6.56 -26.28
CA LEU A 251 3.74 -5.24 -26.06
C LEU A 251 3.46 -4.29 -27.21
N LEU A 252 2.92 -3.12 -26.92
CA LEU A 252 2.62 -2.09 -27.91
C LEU A 252 3.16 -0.73 -27.45
N HIS A 253 4.02 -0.11 -28.28
CA HIS A 253 4.44 1.27 -28.05
C HIS A 253 3.32 2.23 -28.44
N TYR A 254 2.81 3.00 -27.49
CA TYR A 254 1.79 4.01 -27.73
C TYR A 254 2.45 5.32 -28.21
N GLN A 255 2.02 5.81 -29.37
CA GLN A 255 2.55 7.02 -30.02
C GLN A 255 1.46 8.06 -30.32
N GLY A 256 0.31 7.93 -29.66
CA GLY A 256 -0.80 8.89 -29.84
C GLY A 256 -0.45 10.28 -29.28
N GLU A 257 -1.09 11.32 -29.85
CA GLU A 257 -0.92 12.71 -29.39
C GLU A 257 -1.54 12.96 -28.01
N ARG A 258 -2.65 12.28 -27.70
CA ARG A 258 -3.30 12.38 -26.39
C ARG A 258 -2.55 11.51 -25.37
N PRO A 259 -2.26 12.03 -24.16
CA PRO A 259 -1.60 11.22 -23.13
C PRO A 259 -2.36 9.91 -22.86
N LEU A 260 -1.61 8.81 -22.65
CA LEU A 260 -2.18 7.47 -22.52
C LEU A 260 -3.24 7.38 -21.40
N PHE A 261 -2.95 7.94 -20.23
CA PHE A 261 -3.86 7.91 -19.08
C PHE A 261 -5.09 8.78 -19.28
N ASP A 262 -4.97 9.91 -20.02
CA ASP A 262 -6.12 10.75 -20.38
C ASP A 262 -7.04 10.05 -21.39
N LEU A 263 -6.47 9.29 -22.34
CA LEU A 263 -7.25 8.55 -23.35
C LEU A 263 -8.20 7.54 -22.70
N TYR A 264 -7.72 6.89 -21.62
CA TYR A 264 -8.46 5.86 -20.89
C TYR A 264 -9.16 6.40 -19.62
N ASN A 265 -9.20 7.72 -19.41
CA ASN A 265 -9.79 8.40 -18.25
C ASN A 265 -9.22 7.92 -16.89
N ILE A 266 -7.95 7.48 -16.86
CA ILE A 266 -7.29 6.96 -15.65
C ILE A 266 -7.13 8.06 -14.60
N GLU A 267 -6.82 9.30 -15.02
CA GLU A 267 -6.66 10.44 -14.09
C GLU A 267 -7.95 10.69 -13.29
N GLN A 268 -9.11 10.63 -13.94
CA GLN A 268 -10.40 10.78 -13.26
C GLN A 268 -10.68 9.64 -12.28
N GLU A 269 -10.29 8.40 -12.61
CA GLU A 269 -10.44 7.27 -11.71
C GLU A 269 -9.49 7.37 -10.51
N ILE A 270 -8.29 7.95 -10.68
CA ILE A 270 -7.37 8.26 -9.57
C ILE A 270 -8.03 9.28 -8.61
N GLU A 271 -8.59 10.37 -9.13
CA GLU A 271 -9.27 11.37 -8.31
C GLU A 271 -10.46 10.77 -7.53
N LYS A 272 -11.29 9.97 -8.20
CA LYS A 272 -12.40 9.26 -7.55
C LYS A 272 -11.90 8.27 -6.49
N ALA A 273 -10.77 7.58 -6.73
CA ALA A 273 -10.18 6.66 -5.78
C ALA A 273 -9.61 7.34 -4.54
N MET A 274 -9.32 8.64 -4.58
CA MET A 274 -8.93 9.43 -3.40
C MET A 274 -10.13 9.96 -2.61
N SER A 275 -11.34 9.98 -3.20
CA SER A 275 -12.54 10.40 -2.51
C SER A 275 -13.00 9.38 -1.47
N ARG A 276 -13.49 9.87 -0.33
CA ARG A 276 -14.09 9.03 0.71
C ARG A 276 -15.37 8.34 0.22
N LYS A 277 -16.16 9.01 -0.62
CA LYS A 277 -17.44 8.54 -1.16
C LYS A 277 -17.24 7.89 -2.53
N VAL A 278 -17.89 6.75 -2.74
CA VAL A 278 -17.95 6.02 -4.02
C VAL A 278 -19.40 5.83 -4.40
N GLU A 279 -19.79 6.41 -5.53
CA GLU A 279 -21.14 6.25 -6.06
C GLU A 279 -21.31 4.86 -6.70
N LEU A 280 -22.47 4.25 -6.46
CA LEU A 280 -22.91 3.02 -7.12
C LEU A 280 -23.76 3.37 -8.34
N THR A 281 -23.77 2.52 -9.37
CA THR A 281 -24.54 2.74 -10.60
C THR A 281 -26.04 2.78 -10.33
N SER A 282 -26.50 2.09 -9.32
CA SER A 282 -27.90 2.10 -8.86
C SER A 282 -28.33 3.43 -8.21
N GLY A 283 -27.39 4.28 -7.80
CA GLY A 283 -27.64 5.53 -7.06
C GLY A 283 -27.42 5.42 -5.55
N GLY A 284 -27.05 4.24 -5.05
CA GLY A 284 -26.47 4.06 -3.72
C GLY A 284 -25.04 4.57 -3.66
N TYR A 285 -24.40 4.49 -2.51
CA TYR A 285 -23.01 4.87 -2.35
C TYR A 285 -22.33 4.14 -1.20
N LEU A 286 -20.99 4.08 -1.30
CA LEU A 286 -20.12 3.54 -0.26
C LEU A 286 -19.33 4.66 0.39
N ILE A 287 -19.06 4.54 1.68
CA ILE A 287 -18.13 5.41 2.40
C ILE A 287 -16.95 4.56 2.86
N PHE A 288 -15.74 4.98 2.48
CA PHE A 288 -14.49 4.35 2.91
C PHE A 288 -13.79 5.23 3.92
N ASP A 289 -13.59 4.71 5.13
CA ASP A 289 -12.79 5.35 6.16
C ASP A 289 -11.59 4.49 6.52
N GLN A 290 -10.41 5.07 6.40
CA GLN A 290 -9.15 4.42 6.76
C GLN A 290 -8.65 5.02 8.08
N THR A 291 -8.61 4.18 9.13
CA THR A 291 -7.99 4.52 10.42
C THR A 291 -6.54 4.02 10.46
N GLU A 292 -5.84 4.24 11.56
CA GLU A 292 -4.48 3.72 11.76
C GLU A 292 -4.41 2.19 11.67
N ALA A 293 -5.42 1.48 12.21
CA ALA A 293 -5.40 0.02 12.37
C ALA A 293 -6.24 -0.73 11.34
N LEU A 294 -7.35 -0.16 10.87
CA LEU A 294 -8.34 -0.85 10.04
C LEU A 294 -8.98 0.08 9.02
N THR A 295 -9.66 -0.50 8.04
CA THR A 295 -10.52 0.20 7.08
C THR A 295 -11.97 -0.18 7.35
N THR A 296 -12.86 0.81 7.38
CA THR A 296 -14.31 0.59 7.45
C THR A 296 -14.96 0.97 6.13
N VAL A 297 -15.99 0.23 5.76
CA VAL A 297 -16.80 0.49 4.58
C VAL A 297 -18.26 0.47 4.99
N ASP A 298 -18.94 1.60 4.79
CA ASP A 298 -20.38 1.77 5.08
C ASP A 298 -21.16 1.82 3.75
N VAL A 299 -22.26 1.08 3.66
CA VAL A 299 -23.10 0.95 2.47
C VAL A 299 -24.40 1.70 2.66
N ASN A 300 -24.72 2.58 1.71
CA ASN A 300 -25.91 3.43 1.74
C ASN A 300 -26.75 3.28 0.48
N THR A 301 -28.09 3.25 0.61
CA THR A 301 -29.02 3.22 -0.53
C THR A 301 -29.07 4.53 -1.31
N GLY A 302 -28.70 5.64 -0.66
CA GLY A 302 -28.78 6.98 -1.28
C GLY A 302 -30.19 7.33 -1.74
N SER A 303 -30.31 7.76 -2.99
CA SER A 303 -31.59 8.09 -3.64
C SER A 303 -32.17 6.89 -4.39
N PHE A 304 -31.59 5.70 -4.29
CA PHE A 304 -32.04 4.52 -5.03
C PHE A 304 -33.35 4.00 -4.46
N VAL A 305 -34.41 4.10 -5.26
CA VAL A 305 -35.72 3.50 -4.99
C VAL A 305 -36.08 2.66 -6.21
N SER A 306 -35.66 1.39 -6.22
CA SER A 306 -35.95 0.47 -7.30
C SER A 306 -36.67 -0.75 -6.77
N GLY A 307 -37.86 -0.95 -7.25
CA GLY A 307 -38.59 -2.16 -6.98
C GLY A 307 -39.90 -1.96 -6.27
N LYS A 308 -40.63 -3.05 -6.10
CA LYS A 308 -41.95 -3.07 -5.44
C LYS A 308 -41.81 -3.09 -3.91
N ASN A 309 -40.64 -3.48 -3.39
CA ASN A 309 -40.37 -3.66 -1.96
C ASN A 309 -39.04 -3.06 -1.56
N LEU A 310 -38.94 -2.53 -0.34
CA LEU A 310 -37.69 -1.99 0.25
C LEU A 310 -36.62 -3.08 0.37
N SER A 311 -36.99 -4.31 0.74
CA SER A 311 -36.07 -5.45 0.85
C SER A 311 -35.35 -5.76 -0.46
N ASP A 312 -36.02 -5.74 -1.61
CA ASP A 312 -35.41 -5.97 -2.92
C ASP A 312 -34.38 -4.86 -3.27
N THR A 313 -34.68 -3.63 -2.87
CA THR A 313 -33.79 -2.49 -3.07
C THR A 313 -32.51 -2.65 -2.27
N ILE A 314 -32.64 -2.98 -0.97
CA ILE A 314 -31.52 -3.22 -0.05
C ILE A 314 -30.64 -4.36 -0.58
N PHE A 315 -31.25 -5.49 -0.92
CA PHE A 315 -30.53 -6.66 -1.41
C PHE A 315 -29.72 -6.36 -2.69
N LYS A 316 -30.33 -5.69 -3.68
CA LYS A 316 -29.64 -5.29 -4.91
C LYS A 316 -28.50 -4.31 -4.64
N THR A 317 -28.71 -3.34 -3.76
CA THR A 317 -27.66 -2.39 -3.35
C THR A 317 -26.49 -3.11 -2.69
N ASN A 318 -26.76 -4.07 -1.80
CA ASN A 318 -25.72 -4.85 -1.14
C ASN A 318 -24.94 -5.76 -2.11
N LEU A 319 -25.60 -6.35 -3.11
CA LEU A 319 -24.91 -7.13 -4.16
C LEU A 319 -23.97 -6.25 -5.01
N GLU A 320 -24.45 -5.08 -5.44
CA GLU A 320 -23.61 -4.12 -6.18
C GLU A 320 -22.48 -3.59 -5.31
N ALA A 321 -22.76 -3.30 -4.03
CA ALA A 321 -21.76 -2.89 -3.06
C ALA A 321 -20.65 -3.93 -2.92
N ALA A 322 -20.98 -5.22 -2.83
CA ALA A 322 -20.00 -6.30 -2.70
C ALA A 322 -18.99 -6.31 -3.86
N GLN A 323 -19.44 -6.13 -5.10
CA GLN A 323 -18.59 -6.04 -6.29
C GLN A 323 -17.74 -4.76 -6.27
N SER A 324 -18.36 -3.62 -5.96
CA SER A 324 -17.69 -2.32 -5.91
C SER A 324 -16.63 -2.27 -4.80
N ILE A 325 -16.92 -2.83 -3.62
CA ILE A 325 -15.97 -2.94 -2.50
C ILE A 325 -14.73 -3.71 -2.93
N ALA A 326 -14.89 -4.91 -3.50
CA ALA A 326 -13.76 -5.72 -3.97
C ALA A 326 -12.88 -4.95 -4.97
N ARG A 327 -13.49 -4.22 -5.93
CA ARG A 327 -12.78 -3.36 -6.89
C ARG A 327 -12.04 -2.23 -6.17
N GLN A 328 -12.70 -1.51 -5.25
CA GLN A 328 -12.11 -0.38 -4.55
C GLN A 328 -10.95 -0.80 -3.63
N LEU A 329 -11.02 -1.96 -3.00
CA LEU A 329 -9.92 -2.52 -2.22
C LEU A 329 -8.67 -2.76 -3.08
N ARG A 330 -8.83 -3.26 -4.31
CA ARG A 330 -7.74 -3.46 -5.29
C ARG A 330 -7.22 -2.11 -5.79
N LEU A 331 -8.10 -1.24 -6.27
CA LEU A 331 -7.76 0.06 -6.87
C LEU A 331 -7.01 0.96 -5.90
N ARG A 332 -7.50 1.08 -4.65
CA ARG A 332 -6.92 1.90 -3.59
C ARG A 332 -5.78 1.20 -2.85
N ASN A 333 -5.53 -0.08 -3.14
CA ASN A 333 -4.59 -0.97 -2.43
C ASN A 333 -4.80 -0.94 -0.90
N LEU A 334 -6.06 -1.03 -0.46
CA LEU A 334 -6.40 -1.12 0.96
C LEU A 334 -6.10 -2.52 1.49
N GLY A 335 -5.57 -2.60 2.71
CA GLY A 335 -5.22 -3.88 3.31
C GLY A 335 -5.12 -3.79 4.84
N GLY A 336 -4.99 -4.94 5.47
CA GLY A 336 -5.10 -5.11 6.91
C GLY A 336 -6.48 -5.67 7.28
N ILE A 337 -7.03 -5.22 8.39
CA ILE A 337 -8.38 -5.54 8.83
C ILE A 337 -9.36 -4.62 8.11
N ILE A 338 -10.42 -5.17 7.56
CA ILE A 338 -11.48 -4.45 6.82
C ILE A 338 -12.81 -4.88 7.42
N ILE A 339 -13.62 -3.90 7.83
CA ILE A 339 -14.95 -4.10 8.36
C ILE A 339 -15.95 -3.48 7.38
N ILE A 340 -16.92 -4.26 6.95
CA ILE A 340 -17.95 -3.83 6.01
C ILE A 340 -19.28 -3.84 6.70
N ASP A 341 -19.97 -2.70 6.67
CA ASP A 341 -21.33 -2.51 7.19
C ASP A 341 -22.30 -2.50 6.00
N PHE A 342 -22.86 -3.68 5.72
CA PHE A 342 -23.90 -3.82 4.71
C PHE A 342 -25.24 -3.34 5.30
N ILE A 343 -26.12 -2.84 4.42
CA ILE A 343 -27.48 -2.47 4.84
C ILE A 343 -28.17 -3.71 5.40
N ASP A 344 -28.85 -3.57 6.54
CA ASP A 344 -29.52 -4.66 7.23
C ASP A 344 -30.46 -5.45 6.32
N MET A 345 -30.32 -6.78 6.36
CA MET A 345 -31.16 -7.74 5.63
C MET A 345 -31.87 -8.66 6.63
N ASP A 346 -33.17 -8.82 6.46
CA ASP A 346 -33.99 -9.67 7.36
C ASP A 346 -33.81 -11.16 7.07
N GLU A 347 -33.52 -11.53 5.81
CA GLU A 347 -33.45 -12.91 5.35
C GLU A 347 -31.99 -13.41 5.33
N ASP A 348 -31.74 -14.54 6.00
CA ASP A 348 -30.43 -15.17 6.04
C ASP A 348 -29.95 -15.60 4.63
N VAL A 349 -30.88 -15.99 3.75
CA VAL A 349 -30.54 -16.33 2.33
C VAL A 349 -29.94 -15.15 1.61
N GLN A 350 -30.46 -13.93 1.79
CA GLN A 350 -29.91 -12.71 1.17
C GLN A 350 -28.52 -12.41 1.71
N ARG A 351 -28.28 -12.61 3.02
CA ARG A 351 -26.94 -12.45 3.63
C ARG A 351 -25.94 -13.42 3.04
N GLU A 352 -26.31 -14.69 2.87
CA GLU A 352 -25.46 -15.71 2.27
C GLU A 352 -25.14 -15.40 0.80
N GLU A 353 -26.10 -14.91 0.02
CA GLU A 353 -25.89 -14.53 -1.38
C GLU A 353 -24.96 -13.31 -1.50
N VAL A 354 -25.11 -12.28 -0.67
CA VAL A 354 -24.20 -11.10 -0.64
C VAL A 354 -22.79 -11.53 -0.25
N LEU A 355 -22.65 -12.42 0.72
CA LEU A 355 -21.35 -12.96 1.14
C LEU A 355 -20.71 -13.78 0.01
N SER A 356 -21.47 -14.62 -0.68
CA SER A 356 -21.01 -15.39 -1.84
C SER A 356 -20.55 -14.49 -2.96
N GLU A 357 -21.29 -13.40 -3.24
CA GLU A 357 -20.90 -12.43 -4.26
C GLU A 357 -19.60 -11.69 -3.90
N LEU A 358 -19.46 -11.27 -2.64
CA LEU A 358 -18.22 -10.67 -2.15
C LEU A 358 -17.06 -11.64 -2.28
N GLN A 359 -17.22 -12.92 -1.92
CA GLN A 359 -16.19 -13.95 -2.06
C GLN A 359 -15.78 -14.15 -3.51
N LYS A 360 -16.74 -14.19 -4.45
CA LYS A 360 -16.46 -14.30 -5.90
C LYS A 360 -15.71 -13.08 -6.44
N ALA A 361 -16.10 -11.87 -6.02
CA ALA A 361 -15.46 -10.64 -6.45
C ALA A 361 -14.01 -10.54 -5.93
N VAL A 362 -13.79 -10.93 -4.67
CA VAL A 362 -12.48 -10.92 -4.03
C VAL A 362 -11.58 -12.06 -4.51
N ALA A 363 -12.11 -13.18 -5.01
CA ALA A 363 -11.31 -14.29 -5.55
C ALA A 363 -10.41 -13.87 -6.73
N ARG A 364 -10.74 -12.77 -7.41
CA ARG A 364 -9.90 -12.17 -8.47
C ARG A 364 -8.71 -11.36 -7.93
N ASP A 365 -8.66 -11.10 -6.63
CA ASP A 365 -7.57 -10.34 -6.02
C ASP A 365 -6.31 -11.20 -5.90
N ARG A 366 -5.19 -10.66 -6.37
CA ARG A 366 -3.87 -11.31 -6.25
C ARG A 366 -3.35 -11.31 -4.82
N ALA A 367 -3.81 -10.39 -3.97
CA ALA A 367 -3.48 -10.39 -2.56
C ALA A 367 -4.20 -11.51 -1.81
N ARG A 368 -3.58 -12.04 -0.76
CA ARG A 368 -4.25 -13.02 0.09
C ARG A 368 -5.34 -12.33 0.90
N THR A 369 -6.56 -12.82 0.78
CA THR A 369 -7.75 -12.33 1.47
C THR A 369 -8.36 -13.45 2.31
N GLY A 370 -9.04 -13.06 3.38
CA GLY A 370 -9.85 -13.96 4.20
C GLY A 370 -11.13 -13.24 4.59
N ILE A 371 -12.29 -13.90 4.47
CA ILE A 371 -13.59 -13.37 4.83
C ILE A 371 -14.16 -14.30 5.90
N ASN A 372 -14.52 -13.76 7.08
CA ASN A 372 -15.03 -14.52 8.21
C ASN A 372 -16.58 -14.60 8.25
N GLY A 373 -17.26 -13.87 7.34
CA GLY A 373 -18.73 -13.83 7.30
C GLY A 373 -19.33 -12.73 8.18
N PHE A 374 -20.64 -12.78 8.38
CA PHE A 374 -21.38 -11.82 9.21
C PHE A 374 -21.16 -12.08 10.70
N THR A 375 -20.88 -11.03 11.45
CA THR A 375 -20.83 -11.05 12.91
C THR A 375 -22.22 -10.99 13.50
N LEU A 376 -22.33 -11.14 14.84
CA LEU A 376 -23.58 -10.95 15.58
C LEU A 376 -24.13 -9.51 15.47
N LEU A 377 -23.29 -8.55 15.09
CA LEU A 377 -23.67 -7.15 14.88
C LEU A 377 -24.08 -6.86 13.42
N GLY A 378 -24.12 -7.86 12.55
CA GLY A 378 -24.45 -7.67 11.13
C GLY A 378 -23.27 -7.18 10.26
N LEU A 379 -22.07 -7.04 10.83
CA LEU A 379 -20.88 -6.59 10.10
C LEU A 379 -20.16 -7.75 9.43
N VAL A 380 -19.56 -7.53 8.26
CA VAL A 380 -18.69 -8.52 7.62
C VAL A 380 -17.23 -8.19 7.94
N GLU A 381 -16.54 -9.18 8.52
CA GLU A 381 -15.10 -9.11 8.82
C GLU A 381 -14.29 -9.69 7.68
N MET A 382 -13.32 -8.93 7.21
CA MET A 382 -12.42 -9.33 6.15
C MET A 382 -10.97 -8.96 6.49
N THR A 383 -10.02 -9.75 6.02
CA THR A 383 -8.61 -9.43 6.04
C THR A 383 -8.04 -9.44 4.62
N ARG A 384 -7.18 -8.49 4.31
CA ARG A 384 -6.43 -8.44 3.06
C ARG A 384 -4.97 -8.18 3.34
N LYS A 385 -4.07 -9.01 2.83
CA LYS A 385 -2.63 -8.83 3.04
C LYS A 385 -2.17 -7.51 2.42
N ARG A 386 -1.57 -6.62 3.23
CA ARG A 386 -0.92 -5.42 2.72
C ARG A 386 0.29 -5.82 1.89
N THR A 387 0.28 -5.53 0.60
CA THR A 387 1.39 -5.79 -0.32
C THR A 387 2.23 -4.54 -0.57
N ARG A 388 1.59 -3.37 -0.53
CA ARG A 388 2.18 -2.03 -0.74
C ARG A 388 1.41 -1.01 0.11
N GLU A 389 1.88 0.23 0.10
CA GLU A 389 1.14 1.37 0.68
C GLU A 389 -0.15 1.65 -0.11
N SER A 390 -1.15 2.20 0.59
CA SER A 390 -2.41 2.58 -0.06
C SER A 390 -2.20 3.75 -1.01
N LEU A 391 -3.05 3.86 -2.03
CA LEU A 391 -2.98 4.93 -3.02
C LEU A 391 -3.02 6.32 -2.36
N ALA A 392 -3.88 6.52 -1.35
CA ALA A 392 -3.96 7.76 -0.61
C ALA A 392 -2.66 8.08 0.14
N HIS A 393 -1.97 7.08 0.69
CA HIS A 393 -0.69 7.30 1.38
C HIS A 393 0.44 7.71 0.43
N ILE A 394 0.39 7.23 -0.84
CA ILE A 394 1.36 7.60 -1.87
C ILE A 394 1.10 9.01 -2.41
N LEU A 395 -0.17 9.39 -2.59
CA LEU A 395 -0.57 10.61 -3.30
C LEU A 395 -0.91 11.79 -2.39
N CYS A 396 -1.28 11.54 -1.12
CA CYS A 396 -1.79 12.57 -0.20
C CYS A 396 -0.90 12.70 1.03
N GLU A 397 -0.98 13.85 1.66
CA GLU A 397 -0.39 14.13 2.98
C GLU A 397 -1.49 14.50 3.98
N THR A 398 -1.18 14.42 5.27
CA THR A 398 -2.13 14.76 6.32
C THR A 398 -2.53 16.23 6.23
N CYS A 399 -3.83 16.49 6.23
CA CYS A 399 -4.35 17.86 6.17
C CYS A 399 -3.83 18.72 7.32
N VAL A 400 -3.16 19.84 7.01
CA VAL A 400 -2.56 20.74 8.01
C VAL A 400 -3.61 21.36 8.93
N SER A 401 -4.83 21.63 8.42
CA SER A 401 -5.89 22.30 9.19
C SER A 401 -6.49 21.40 10.27
N CYS A 402 -6.84 20.15 9.94
CA CYS A 402 -7.47 19.24 10.89
C CYS A 402 -6.51 18.17 11.45
N GLN A 403 -5.27 18.09 10.95
CA GLN A 403 -4.26 17.10 11.35
C GLN A 403 -4.79 15.65 11.30
N GLY A 404 -5.64 15.36 10.31
CA GLY A 404 -6.24 14.05 10.11
C GLY A 404 -7.54 13.81 10.90
N ARG A 405 -8.03 14.76 11.68
CA ARG A 405 -9.28 14.59 12.45
C ARG A 405 -10.55 14.55 11.59
N GLY A 406 -10.50 15.16 10.38
CA GLY A 406 -11.68 15.32 9.49
C GLY A 406 -12.58 16.49 9.85
N GLU A 407 -12.46 17.05 11.07
CA GLU A 407 -13.27 18.14 11.61
C GLU A 407 -12.37 19.19 12.24
N ILE A 408 -12.84 20.45 12.26
CA ILE A 408 -12.23 21.56 12.98
C ILE A 408 -13.25 22.21 13.91
N LYS A 409 -12.79 22.84 14.98
CA LYS A 409 -13.68 23.60 15.88
C LYS A 409 -14.40 24.71 15.10
N THR A 410 -15.66 24.93 15.44
CA THR A 410 -16.41 26.06 14.86
C THR A 410 -15.80 27.40 15.33
N ALA A 411 -15.94 28.45 14.51
CA ALA A 411 -15.45 29.76 14.89
C ALA A 411 -16.05 30.23 16.23
N GLN A 412 -17.31 29.91 16.50
CA GLN A 412 -17.97 30.21 17.80
C GLN A 412 -17.29 29.49 18.98
N THR A 413 -16.92 28.22 18.82
CA THR A 413 -16.18 27.49 19.86
C THR A 413 -14.86 28.19 20.18
N VAL A 414 -14.13 28.61 19.12
CA VAL A 414 -12.86 29.33 19.27
C VAL A 414 -13.05 30.69 19.91
N CYS A 415 -14.10 31.45 19.55
CA CYS A 415 -14.45 32.71 20.23
C CYS A 415 -14.63 32.52 21.74
N TYR A 416 -15.35 31.46 22.13
CA TYR A 416 -15.54 31.19 23.57
C TYR A 416 -14.25 30.70 24.25
N GLU A 417 -13.37 30.03 23.56
CA GLU A 417 -12.03 29.71 24.10
C GLU A 417 -11.22 30.98 24.31
N ILE A 418 -11.22 31.90 23.36
CA ILE A 418 -10.55 33.21 23.45
C ILE A 418 -11.08 34.00 24.68
N LEU A 419 -12.42 34.11 24.82
CA LEU A 419 -13.00 34.83 25.95
C LEU A 419 -12.61 34.22 27.28
N ARG A 420 -12.55 32.90 27.42
CA ARG A 420 -12.08 32.22 28.64
C ARG A 420 -10.59 32.45 28.89
N GLU A 421 -9.77 32.44 27.85
CA GLU A 421 -8.34 32.65 27.98
C GLU A 421 -8.04 34.12 28.33
N LEU A 422 -8.71 35.09 27.74
CA LEU A 422 -8.62 36.52 28.11
C LEU A 422 -8.91 36.71 29.59
N LEU A 423 -9.95 36.06 30.14
CA LEU A 423 -10.27 36.12 31.56
C LEU A 423 -9.18 35.51 32.42
N ARG A 424 -8.54 34.42 31.99
CA ARG A 424 -7.44 33.77 32.69
C ARG A 424 -6.20 34.63 32.72
N GLU A 425 -5.79 35.15 31.56
CA GLU A 425 -4.63 36.03 31.40
C GLU A 425 -4.79 37.31 32.19
N ALA A 426 -5.96 37.93 32.19
CA ALA A 426 -6.25 39.14 32.94
C ALA A 426 -6.14 38.97 34.47
N ARG A 427 -6.41 37.75 34.99
CA ARG A 427 -6.26 37.42 36.41
C ARG A 427 -4.82 37.08 36.79
N GLN A 428 -4.05 36.51 35.88
CA GLN A 428 -2.67 36.10 36.17
C GLN A 428 -1.67 37.25 35.99
N PHE A 429 -1.92 38.12 35.02
CA PHE A 429 -0.97 39.14 34.62
C PHE A 429 -1.57 40.55 34.71
N ASN A 430 -0.75 41.50 35.15
CA ASN A 430 -1.17 42.90 35.21
C ASN A 430 -0.81 43.69 33.94
N ALA A 431 -1.33 43.24 32.78
CA ALA A 431 -1.17 43.92 31.50
C ALA A 431 -2.06 45.19 31.42
N ARG A 432 -1.65 46.18 30.61
CA ARG A 432 -2.44 47.41 30.39
C ARG A 432 -3.51 47.21 29.31
N GLU A 433 -3.24 46.36 28.35
CA GLU A 433 -4.09 46.01 27.22
C GLU A 433 -3.91 44.53 26.87
N LEU A 434 -4.96 43.91 26.35
CA LEU A 434 -4.93 42.54 25.84
C LEU A 434 -5.20 42.59 24.34
N ARG A 435 -4.31 42.00 23.53
CA ARG A 435 -4.51 41.91 22.06
C ARG A 435 -4.68 40.47 21.68
N VAL A 436 -5.77 40.17 20.95
CA VAL A 436 -6.07 38.87 20.39
C VAL A 436 -5.66 38.84 18.95
N LEU A 437 -4.83 37.86 18.56
CA LEU A 437 -4.54 37.50 17.19
C LEU A 437 -5.29 36.20 16.88
N ALA A 438 -6.12 36.20 15.84
CA ALA A 438 -6.83 34.98 15.41
C ALA A 438 -7.12 35.01 13.92
N ALA A 439 -7.60 33.90 13.37
CA ALA A 439 -8.03 33.81 11.98
C ALA A 439 -9.15 34.83 11.69
N THR A 440 -9.17 35.38 10.48
CA THR A 440 -10.13 36.42 10.03
C THR A 440 -11.56 36.06 10.40
N LYS A 441 -12.01 34.83 10.11
CA LYS A 441 -13.39 34.38 10.39
C LYS A 441 -13.74 34.43 11.89
N VAL A 442 -12.78 34.17 12.76
CA VAL A 442 -12.96 34.23 14.23
C VAL A 442 -13.04 35.68 14.70
N ILE A 443 -12.19 36.57 14.15
CA ILE A 443 -12.22 37.99 14.45
C ILE A 443 -13.53 38.62 13.98
N ASP A 444 -13.98 38.29 12.77
CA ASP A 444 -15.28 38.81 12.26
C ASP A 444 -16.43 38.41 13.18
N MET A 445 -16.46 37.15 13.65
CA MET A 445 -17.47 36.67 14.59
C MET A 445 -17.40 37.38 15.95
N LEU A 446 -16.19 37.67 16.46
CA LEU A 446 -16.01 38.43 17.70
C LEU A 446 -16.47 39.89 17.56
N LEU A 447 -16.38 40.48 16.35
CA LEU A 447 -16.80 41.83 16.07
C LEU A 447 -18.32 41.94 15.83
N ASP A 448 -18.94 40.92 15.27
CA ASP A 448 -20.36 40.89 14.94
C ASP A 448 -21.20 40.17 16.00
N GLU A 449 -21.29 38.83 15.92
CA GLU A 449 -22.23 38.05 16.73
C GLU A 449 -21.86 38.05 18.22
N GLU A 450 -20.57 38.02 18.55
CA GLU A 450 -20.06 37.96 19.95
C GLU A 450 -19.55 39.32 20.45
N SER A 451 -19.84 40.40 19.76
CA SER A 451 -19.41 41.76 20.12
C SER A 451 -19.86 42.18 21.52
N GLN A 452 -21.11 41.87 21.91
CA GLN A 452 -21.63 42.15 23.22
C GLN A 452 -20.91 41.32 24.34
N SER A 453 -20.59 40.05 24.04
CA SER A 453 -19.83 39.17 24.97
C SER A 453 -18.42 39.70 25.19
N LEU A 454 -17.77 40.19 24.14
CA LEU A 454 -16.44 40.79 24.19
C LEU A 454 -16.45 42.12 24.97
N ALA A 455 -17.45 43.00 24.74
CA ALA A 455 -17.60 44.26 25.44
C ALA A 455 -17.82 44.04 26.97
N ASN A 456 -18.75 43.14 27.33
CA ASN A 456 -19.04 42.78 28.70
C ASN A 456 -17.78 42.21 29.40
N LEU A 457 -16.98 41.41 28.69
CA LEU A 457 -15.73 40.88 29.23
C LEU A 457 -14.69 41.99 29.46
N SER A 458 -14.53 42.92 28.50
CA SER A 458 -13.63 44.05 28.60
C SER A 458 -13.97 44.94 29.81
N ASP A 459 -15.27 45.22 30.03
CA ASP A 459 -15.76 45.99 31.19
C ASP A 459 -15.51 45.22 32.50
N PHE A 460 -15.76 43.91 32.52
CA PHE A 460 -15.54 43.07 33.69
C PHE A 460 -14.06 42.99 34.09
N ILE A 461 -13.16 42.89 33.09
CA ILE A 461 -11.71 42.86 33.34
C ILE A 461 -11.16 44.24 33.67
N GLY A 462 -11.83 45.34 33.22
CA GLY A 462 -11.38 46.72 33.34
C GLY A 462 -10.16 47.05 32.51
N LYS A 463 -9.96 46.32 31.40
CA LYS A 463 -8.83 46.48 30.47
C LYS A 463 -9.32 46.46 29.02
N PRO A 464 -8.75 47.29 28.13
CA PRO A 464 -9.10 47.27 26.72
C PRO A 464 -8.64 45.99 26.06
N ILE A 465 -9.50 45.46 25.16
CA ILE A 465 -9.21 44.29 24.34
C ILE A 465 -9.16 44.76 22.87
N SER A 466 -8.03 44.59 22.21
CA SER A 466 -7.88 44.85 20.77
C SER A 466 -7.85 43.54 19.98
N LEU A 467 -8.44 43.54 18.78
CA LEU A 467 -8.53 42.40 17.90
C LEU A 467 -7.68 42.63 16.67
N GLN A 468 -6.95 41.65 16.23
CA GLN A 468 -6.15 41.68 15.01
C GLN A 468 -6.36 40.37 14.23
N ALA A 469 -6.80 40.48 12.99
CA ALA A 469 -6.92 39.35 12.09
C ALA A 469 -5.53 38.95 11.55
N GLU A 470 -5.23 37.63 11.63
CA GLU A 470 -4.01 37.06 11.08
C GLU A 470 -4.38 36.01 10.01
N SER A 471 -4.08 36.33 8.75
CA SER A 471 -4.49 35.51 7.60
C SER A 471 -3.78 34.17 7.51
N GLN A 472 -2.62 34.02 8.16
CA GLN A 472 -1.86 32.76 8.20
C GLN A 472 -2.33 31.80 9.30
N TYR A 473 -3.17 32.25 10.20
CA TYR A 473 -3.68 31.39 11.29
C TYR A 473 -4.78 30.46 10.78
N SER A 474 -4.71 29.20 11.23
CA SER A 474 -5.84 28.28 11.07
C SER A 474 -7.01 28.75 11.93
N GLN A 475 -8.23 28.32 11.62
CA GLN A 475 -9.44 28.73 12.39
C GLN A 475 -9.31 28.40 13.89
N GLU A 476 -8.53 27.40 14.27
CA GLU A 476 -8.33 26.98 15.66
C GLU A 476 -7.14 27.67 16.36
N SER A 477 -6.33 28.42 15.60
CA SER A 477 -5.14 29.07 16.14
C SER A 477 -5.46 30.49 16.60
N PHE A 478 -5.04 30.83 17.81
CA PHE A 478 -5.09 32.19 18.33
C PHE A 478 -3.96 32.44 19.32
N ASP A 479 -3.57 33.69 19.49
CA ASP A 479 -2.63 34.16 20.50
C ASP A 479 -3.19 35.35 21.23
N ILE A 480 -2.82 35.50 22.52
CA ILE A 480 -3.15 36.67 23.34
C ILE A 480 -1.84 37.34 23.72
N ILE A 481 -1.68 38.56 23.25
CA ILE A 481 -0.51 39.39 23.56
C ILE A 481 -0.85 40.32 24.71
N LEU A 482 -0.03 40.27 25.76
CA LEU A 482 -0.10 41.16 26.93
C LEU A 482 0.72 42.41 26.63
N MET A 483 0.09 43.60 26.67
CA MET A 483 0.71 44.88 26.35
C MET A 483 0.74 45.82 27.55
#